data_b105e5bb21661a0d1a0d91aa26b11394
#
_entry.id   b105e5bb21661a0d1a0d91aa26b11394
#
_cell.length_a   1.000
_cell.length_b   1.000
_cell.length_c   1.000
_cell.angle_alpha   90.00
_cell.angle_beta   90.00
_cell.angle_gamma   90.00
#
_symmetry.space_group_name_H-M   'P 1'
#
loop_
_entity.id
_entity.type
_entity.pdbx_description
1 polymer ?
#
loop_
_entity_poly.entity_id
_entity_poly.type
_entity_poly.pdbx_seq_one_letter_code
_entity_poly.pdbx_strand_id
1 'polypeptide(L)'
;QRSLVGSEMCIRDRHNNFDAFAHIDYMCRYMPYADKELILGEAPELFDQVFKLLIAKEKPLEINTRRLDDAGAMAALLAVYRRYAQLGGKYAVIGSDAHYKEHVGRRMREALSLADEAGLEPVYFRERKMRKMRS
;
A
#
# COMPACT_ATOMS: atom_id res chain seq x y z
N GLN A 1 13.86 10.80 6.41
CA GLN A 1 12.90 9.73 6.03
C GLN A 1 12.03 9.29 7.19
N ARG A 2 12.65 8.95 8.33
CA ARG A 2 11.90 8.60 9.55
C ARG A 2 10.96 9.71 10.01
N SER A 3 11.33 10.99 9.86
CA SER A 3 10.49 12.11 10.28
C SER A 3 9.27 12.32 9.37
N LEU A 4 9.38 12.08 8.06
CA LEU A 4 8.26 12.22 7.12
C LEU A 4 7.23 11.11 7.31
N VAL A 5 7.65 9.85 7.41
CA VAL A 5 6.76 8.74 7.73
C VAL A 5 6.15 8.91 9.13
N GLY A 6 6.94 9.38 10.10
CA GLY A 6 6.44 9.71 11.44
C GLY A 6 5.42 10.83 11.46
N SER A 7 5.61 11.88 10.65
CA SER A 7 4.64 12.99 10.50
C SER A 7 3.34 12.54 9.86
N GLU A 8 3.41 11.74 8.81
CA GLU A 8 2.23 11.14 8.18
C GLU A 8 1.48 10.21 9.13
N MET A 9 2.17 9.42 9.94
CA MET A 9 1.58 8.61 10.98
C MET A 9 0.82 9.46 12.01
N CYS A 10 1.43 10.53 12.53
CA CYS A 10 0.80 11.42 13.50
C CYS A 10 -0.47 12.07 12.95
N ILE A 11 -0.47 12.51 11.68
CA ILE A 11 -1.62 13.08 11.02
C ILE A 11 -2.72 12.04 10.86
N ARG A 12 -2.38 10.84 10.41
CA ARG A 12 -3.34 9.76 10.16
C ARG A 12 -3.87 9.10 11.43
N ASP A 13 -3.09 9.06 12.49
CA ASP A 13 -3.56 8.59 13.80
C ASP A 13 -4.67 9.48 14.37
N ARG A 14 -4.58 10.78 14.14
CA ARG A 14 -5.59 11.77 14.57
C ARG A 14 -6.84 11.83 13.68
N HIS A 15 -6.74 11.39 12.42
CA HIS A 15 -7.81 11.47 11.45
C HIS A 15 -8.31 10.09 11.04
N ASN A 16 -9.52 9.75 11.44
CA ASN A 16 -10.19 8.48 11.07
C ASN A 16 -11.02 8.58 9.78
N ASN A 17 -11.05 9.75 9.14
CA ASN A 17 -11.96 10.03 8.04
C ASN A 17 -11.35 9.68 6.66
N PHE A 18 -10.79 8.48 6.55
CA PHE A 18 -10.30 7.92 5.30
C PHE A 18 -10.72 6.44 5.19
N ASP A 19 -10.82 5.91 3.98
CA ASP A 19 -11.28 4.53 3.75
C ASP A 19 -10.13 3.57 3.50
N ALA A 20 -9.06 4.01 2.85
CA ALA A 20 -7.85 3.22 2.58
C ALA A 20 -6.59 4.04 2.75
N PHE A 21 -5.47 3.36 3.06
CA PHE A 21 -4.15 3.98 3.15
C PHE A 21 -3.43 3.83 1.82
N ALA A 22 -3.25 4.95 1.12
CA ALA A 22 -2.62 4.99 -0.19
C ALA A 22 -1.15 5.41 -0.16
N HIS A 23 -0.44 5.13 -1.26
CA HIS A 23 0.89 5.66 -1.57
C HIS A 23 1.97 5.34 -0.54
N ILE A 24 2.04 4.10 -0.05
CA ILE A 24 3.05 3.73 0.95
C ILE A 24 4.49 3.94 0.45
N ASP A 25 4.69 3.84 -0.86
CA ASP A 25 5.98 4.03 -1.54
C ASP A 25 6.17 5.41 -2.17
N TYR A 26 5.29 6.39 -1.84
CA TYR A 26 5.35 7.73 -2.43
C TYR A 26 6.73 8.39 -2.25
N MET A 27 7.37 8.18 -1.12
CA MET A 27 8.68 8.73 -0.79
C MET A 27 9.78 8.24 -1.73
N CYS A 28 9.64 7.05 -2.30
CA CYS A 28 10.63 6.46 -3.21
C CYS A 28 10.89 7.32 -4.45
N ARG A 29 9.94 8.16 -4.85
CA ARG A 29 10.10 9.08 -6.00
C ARG A 29 11.11 10.19 -5.76
N TYR A 30 11.29 10.60 -4.52
CA TYR A 30 12.06 11.81 -4.14
C TYR A 30 13.35 11.48 -3.42
N MET A 31 13.65 10.19 -3.22
CA MET A 31 14.88 9.76 -2.58
C MET A 31 16.11 10.11 -3.45
N PRO A 32 17.14 10.73 -2.87
CA PRO A 32 18.37 11.09 -3.60
C PRO A 32 19.33 9.91 -3.78
N TYR A 33 18.93 8.71 -3.40
CA TYR A 33 19.76 7.50 -3.44
C TYR A 33 19.65 6.79 -4.78
N ALA A 34 20.69 6.02 -5.14
CA ALA A 34 20.68 5.16 -6.32
C ALA A 34 19.61 4.06 -6.20
N ASP A 35 19.45 3.49 -5.03
CA ASP A 35 18.36 2.60 -4.68
C ASP A 35 17.22 3.41 -4.06
N LYS A 36 16.10 3.46 -4.74
CA LYS A 36 14.90 4.22 -4.34
C LYS A 36 13.78 3.30 -3.81
N GLU A 37 14.09 2.05 -3.54
CA GLU A 37 13.08 1.11 -3.10
C GLU A 37 12.71 1.28 -1.62
N LEU A 38 11.46 0.98 -1.32
CA LEU A 38 10.95 0.96 0.04
C LEU A 38 11.40 -0.34 0.72
N ILE A 39 12.48 -0.27 1.48
CA ILE A 39 13.07 -1.45 2.11
C ILE A 39 12.48 -1.63 3.51
N LEU A 40 11.68 -2.69 3.69
CA LEU A 40 11.07 -3.04 4.97
C LEU A 40 12.11 -3.17 6.10
N GLY A 41 13.29 -3.72 5.80
CA GLY A 41 14.36 -3.93 6.77
C GLY A 41 15.03 -2.66 7.31
N GLU A 42 14.85 -1.50 6.66
CA GLU A 42 15.44 -0.24 7.12
C GLU A 42 14.70 0.40 8.31
N ALA A 43 13.39 0.14 8.42
CA ALA A 43 12.57 0.68 9.50
C ALA A 43 11.44 -0.28 9.91
N PRO A 44 11.74 -1.53 10.30
CA PRO A 44 10.72 -2.55 10.50
C PRO A 44 9.72 -2.18 11.59
N GLU A 45 10.15 -1.57 12.68
CA GLU A 45 9.26 -1.18 13.77
C GLU A 45 8.26 -0.10 13.32
N LEU A 46 8.68 0.79 12.45
CA LEU A 46 7.83 1.86 11.94
C LEU A 46 6.72 1.30 11.03
N PHE A 47 7.09 0.39 10.13
CA PHE A 47 6.11 -0.35 9.32
C PHE A 47 5.11 -1.10 10.19
N ASP A 48 5.61 -1.82 11.19
CA ASP A 48 4.75 -2.59 12.10
C ASP A 48 3.77 -1.69 12.86
N GLN A 49 4.20 -0.51 13.30
CA GLN A 49 3.32 0.46 13.98
C GLN A 49 2.21 0.95 13.03
N VAL A 50 2.56 1.34 11.79
CA VAL A 50 1.58 1.76 10.78
C VAL A 50 0.59 0.64 10.49
N PHE A 51 1.09 -0.56 10.25
CA PHE A 51 0.23 -1.70 9.90
C PHE A 51 -0.71 -2.09 11.03
N LYS A 52 -0.22 -2.16 12.27
CA LYS A 52 -1.06 -2.43 13.44
C LYS A 52 -2.16 -1.38 13.61
N LEU A 53 -1.84 -0.10 13.36
CA LEU A 53 -2.82 0.98 13.41
C LEU A 53 -3.89 0.82 12.32
N LEU A 54 -3.50 0.54 11.08
CA LEU A 54 -4.43 0.31 9.97
C LEU A 54 -5.33 -0.89 10.23
N ILE A 55 -4.76 -1.98 10.72
CA ILE A 55 -5.49 -3.22 11.05
C ILE A 55 -6.50 -2.96 12.16
N ALA A 56 -6.10 -2.28 13.23
CA ALA A 56 -7.01 -1.93 14.34
C ALA A 56 -8.18 -1.04 13.90
N LYS A 57 -7.98 -0.22 12.87
CA LYS A 57 -9.01 0.66 12.28
C LYS A 57 -9.74 0.02 11.09
N GLU A 58 -9.45 -1.24 10.77
CA GLU A 58 -10.00 -1.97 9.62
C GLU A 58 -9.81 -1.21 8.28
N LYS A 59 -8.66 -0.55 8.13
CA LYS A 59 -8.31 0.23 6.94
C LYS A 59 -7.39 -0.58 6.03
N PRO A 60 -7.81 -0.91 4.79
CA PRO A 60 -6.97 -1.62 3.85
C PRO A 60 -5.79 -0.76 3.37
N LEU A 61 -4.71 -1.45 3.00
CA LEU A 61 -3.55 -0.86 2.35
C LEU A 61 -3.79 -0.80 0.84
N GLU A 62 -3.33 0.26 0.17
CA GLU A 62 -3.39 0.37 -1.28
C GLU A 62 -2.23 -0.38 -1.94
N ILE A 63 -2.53 -1.13 -3.00
CA ILE A 63 -1.57 -1.56 -4.01
C ILE A 63 -1.65 -0.56 -5.16
N ASN A 64 -0.66 0.33 -5.23
CA ASN A 64 -0.56 1.31 -6.31
C ASN A 64 0.13 0.68 -7.51
N THR A 65 -0.50 0.74 -8.70
CA THR A 65 0.01 0.04 -9.88
C THR A 65 1.10 0.80 -10.64
N ARG A 66 1.41 2.03 -10.25
CA ARG A 66 2.29 2.93 -11.01
C ARG A 66 3.70 2.37 -11.22
N ARG A 67 4.23 1.65 -10.25
CA ARG A 67 5.59 1.12 -10.27
C ARG A 67 5.69 -0.39 -10.50
N LEU A 68 4.58 -1.07 -10.80
CA LEU A 68 4.55 -2.53 -10.95
C LEU A 68 5.16 -3.04 -12.27
N ASP A 69 5.71 -2.17 -13.12
CA ASP A 69 6.56 -2.53 -14.26
C ASP A 69 8.04 -2.71 -13.89
N ASP A 70 8.43 -2.25 -12.73
CA ASP A 70 9.78 -2.40 -12.20
C ASP A 70 9.86 -3.63 -11.30
N ALA A 71 10.71 -4.60 -11.68
CA ALA A 71 10.86 -5.87 -10.95
C ALA A 71 11.42 -5.65 -9.53
N GLY A 72 12.32 -4.67 -9.35
CA GLY A 72 12.86 -4.30 -8.04
C GLY A 72 11.78 -3.71 -7.14
N ALA A 73 10.95 -2.80 -7.68
CA ALA A 73 9.82 -2.24 -6.97
C ALA A 73 8.80 -3.32 -6.58
N MET A 74 8.48 -4.24 -7.49
CA MET A 74 7.58 -5.36 -7.18
C MET A 74 8.08 -6.22 -6.03
N ALA A 75 9.36 -6.59 -6.03
CA ALA A 75 9.95 -7.41 -4.97
C ALA A 75 9.92 -6.69 -3.61
N ALA A 76 10.28 -5.42 -3.57
CA ALA A 76 10.25 -4.60 -2.37
C ALA A 76 8.83 -4.42 -1.82
N LEU A 77 7.88 -4.11 -2.68
CA LEU A 77 6.47 -3.96 -2.32
C LEU A 77 5.84 -5.27 -1.85
N LEU A 78 6.19 -6.40 -2.48
CA LEU A 78 5.70 -7.72 -2.04
C LEU A 78 6.12 -8.00 -0.59
N ALA A 79 7.36 -7.70 -0.21
CA ALA A 79 7.82 -7.85 1.17
C ALA A 79 6.99 -7.00 2.15
N VAL A 80 6.69 -5.76 1.78
CA VAL A 80 5.86 -4.83 2.57
C VAL A 80 4.43 -5.37 2.75
N TYR A 81 3.79 -5.81 1.66
CA TYR A 81 2.41 -6.34 1.71
C TYR A 81 2.33 -7.66 2.47
N ARG A 82 3.32 -8.55 2.31
CA ARG A 82 3.42 -9.79 3.12
C ARG A 82 3.55 -9.48 4.60
N ARG A 83 4.34 -8.48 4.98
CA ARG A 83 4.45 -8.07 6.38
C ARG A 83 3.13 -7.56 6.93
N TYR A 84 2.39 -6.75 6.17
CA TYR A 84 1.05 -6.31 6.53
C TYR A 84 0.10 -7.50 6.76
N ALA A 85 0.10 -8.48 5.86
CA ALA A 85 -0.70 -9.70 5.99
C ALA A 85 -0.30 -10.53 7.22
N GLN A 86 1.01 -10.71 7.48
CA GLN A 86 1.52 -11.43 8.65
C GLN A 86 1.06 -10.81 9.98
N LEU A 87 0.91 -9.50 10.04
CA LEU A 87 0.42 -8.80 11.23
C LEU A 87 -1.11 -8.85 11.38
N GLY A 88 -1.83 -9.43 10.44
CA GLY A 88 -3.28 -9.60 10.48
C GLY A 88 -4.05 -8.75 9.47
N GLY A 89 -3.36 -8.04 8.57
CA GLY A 89 -3.99 -7.34 7.43
C GLY A 89 -4.66 -8.33 6.50
N LYS A 90 -5.88 -8.01 6.05
CA LYS A 90 -6.69 -8.93 5.23
C LYS A 90 -6.97 -8.38 3.84
N TYR A 91 -7.07 -7.07 3.70
CA TYR A 91 -7.62 -6.42 2.53
C TYR A 91 -6.66 -5.43 1.90
N ALA A 92 -6.68 -5.36 0.57
CA ALA A 92 -5.99 -4.33 -0.18
C ALA A 92 -6.93 -3.67 -1.20
N VAL A 93 -6.83 -2.36 -1.38
CA VAL A 93 -7.44 -1.66 -2.51
C VAL A 93 -6.41 -1.55 -3.63
N ILE A 94 -6.85 -1.57 -4.89
CA ILE A 94 -5.97 -1.39 -6.03
C ILE A 94 -6.23 -0.01 -6.63
N GLY A 95 -5.17 0.80 -6.71
CA GLY A 95 -5.20 2.13 -7.30
C GLY A 95 -4.26 2.26 -8.49
N SER A 96 -4.74 2.82 -9.59
CA SER A 96 -3.91 3.04 -10.78
C SER A 96 -3.10 4.33 -10.74
N ASP A 97 -3.42 5.25 -9.83
CA ASP A 97 -2.83 6.59 -9.77
C ASP A 97 -2.86 7.27 -11.17
N ALA A 98 -3.96 7.06 -11.90
CA ALA A 98 -4.09 7.49 -13.28
C ALA A 98 -4.28 9.00 -13.37
N HIS A 99 -3.35 9.69 -14.05
CA HIS A 99 -3.44 11.10 -14.39
C HIS A 99 -3.94 11.31 -15.83
N TYR A 100 -3.99 10.24 -16.62
CA TYR A 100 -4.49 10.20 -17.99
C TYR A 100 -5.45 9.02 -18.15
N LYS A 101 -6.43 9.17 -19.03
CA LYS A 101 -7.49 8.15 -19.28
C LYS A 101 -6.92 6.78 -19.68
N GLU A 102 -5.81 6.78 -20.41
CA GLU A 102 -5.12 5.56 -20.89
C GLU A 102 -4.47 4.76 -19.74
N HIS A 103 -4.29 5.39 -18.57
CA HIS A 103 -3.67 4.75 -17.40
C HIS A 103 -4.70 4.16 -16.43
N VAL A 104 -5.98 4.39 -16.65
CA VAL A 104 -7.06 3.82 -15.81
C VAL A 104 -7.05 2.30 -15.92
N GLY A 105 -6.94 1.61 -14.79
CA GLY A 105 -6.87 0.15 -14.75
C GLY A 105 -5.54 -0.46 -15.21
N ARG A 106 -4.52 0.37 -15.41
CA ARG A 106 -3.19 -0.07 -15.83
C ARG A 106 -2.62 -1.07 -14.82
N ARG A 107 -2.02 -2.15 -15.31
CA ARG A 107 -1.37 -3.21 -14.52
C ARG A 107 -2.27 -3.82 -13.43
N MET A 108 -3.56 -3.85 -13.67
CA MET A 108 -4.52 -4.47 -12.74
C MET A 108 -4.19 -5.95 -12.51
N ARG A 109 -3.74 -6.66 -13.55
CA ARG A 109 -3.40 -8.07 -13.49
C ARG A 109 -2.21 -8.32 -12.56
N GLU A 110 -1.17 -7.51 -12.69
CA GLU A 110 0.04 -7.55 -11.85
C GLU A 110 -0.32 -7.22 -10.39
N ALA A 111 -1.19 -6.25 -10.17
CA ALA A 111 -1.64 -5.89 -8.82
C ALA A 111 -2.47 -7.00 -8.17
N LEU A 112 -3.33 -7.68 -8.92
CA LEU A 112 -4.08 -8.83 -8.43
C LEU A 112 -3.16 -10.01 -8.09
N SER A 113 -2.14 -10.28 -8.92
CA SER A 113 -1.12 -11.28 -8.63
C SER A 113 -0.34 -10.96 -7.35
N LEU A 114 0.05 -9.69 -7.19
CA LEU A 114 0.76 -9.22 -6.00
C LEU A 114 -0.10 -9.37 -4.73
N ALA A 115 -1.40 -9.06 -4.81
CA ALA A 115 -2.33 -9.26 -3.70
C ALA A 115 -2.43 -10.74 -3.32
N ASP A 116 -2.58 -11.64 -4.31
CA ASP A 116 -2.64 -13.08 -4.09
C ASP A 116 -1.37 -13.62 -3.44
N GLU A 117 -0.20 -13.23 -3.95
CA GLU A 117 1.10 -13.63 -3.40
C GLU A 117 1.35 -13.09 -1.98
N ALA A 118 0.81 -11.94 -1.66
CA ALA A 118 0.87 -11.36 -0.32
C ALA A 118 -0.15 -11.95 0.66
N GLY A 119 -1.15 -12.69 0.16
CA GLY A 119 -2.24 -13.24 0.97
C GLY A 119 -3.30 -12.20 1.33
N LEU A 120 -3.52 -11.20 0.46
CA LEU A 120 -4.48 -10.12 0.65
C LEU A 120 -5.68 -10.28 -0.29
N GLU A 121 -6.88 -10.00 0.21
CA GLU A 121 -8.10 -10.00 -0.60
C GLU A 121 -8.31 -8.61 -1.23
N PRO A 122 -8.40 -8.52 -2.57
CA PRO A 122 -8.68 -7.26 -3.24
C PRO A 122 -10.10 -6.76 -2.96
N VAL A 123 -10.20 -5.48 -2.59
CA VAL A 123 -11.47 -4.81 -2.27
C VAL A 123 -11.57 -3.45 -2.96
N TYR A 124 -12.79 -2.94 -3.05
CA TYR A 124 -13.08 -1.58 -3.47
C TYR A 124 -14.12 -0.94 -2.54
N PHE A 125 -14.25 0.37 -2.61
CA PHE A 125 -15.26 1.10 -1.85
C PHE A 125 -16.36 1.64 -2.76
N ARG A 126 -17.60 1.45 -2.33
CA ARG A 126 -18.78 2.08 -2.92
C ARG A 126 -19.61 2.70 -1.80
N GLU A 127 -19.87 3.99 -1.92
CA GLU A 127 -20.59 4.75 -0.87
C GLU A 127 -19.94 4.58 0.51
N ARG A 128 -18.61 4.62 0.56
CA ARG A 128 -17.78 4.39 1.75
C ARG A 128 -17.93 3.00 2.40
N LYS A 129 -18.53 2.06 1.71
CA LYS A 129 -18.64 0.66 2.16
C LYS A 129 -17.68 -0.23 1.38
N MET A 130 -16.90 -1.00 2.11
CA MET A 130 -15.98 -1.98 1.53
C MET A 130 -16.74 -3.10 0.83
N ARG A 131 -16.28 -3.46 -0.36
CA ARG A 131 -16.81 -4.56 -1.19
C ARG A 131 -15.65 -5.40 -1.70
N LYS A 132 -15.82 -6.72 -1.74
CA LYS A 132 -14.84 -7.62 -2.35
C LYS A 132 -14.86 -7.48 -3.87
N MET A 133 -13.68 -7.52 -4.50
CA MET A 133 -13.56 -7.51 -5.96
C MET A 133 -13.87 -8.87 -6.57
N ARG A 134 -13.64 -9.95 -5.81
CA ARG A 134 -13.95 -11.33 -6.19
C ARG A 134 -15.08 -11.85 -5.30
N SER A 135 -16.07 -12.44 -5.91
CA SER A 135 -17.17 -13.16 -5.23
C SER A 135 -16.74 -14.56 -4.86
#